data_78c686ca22d8a2a97de18bbace014a8c
#
_entry.id   78c686ca22d8a2a97de18bbace014a8c
#
_cell.length_a   1.000
_cell.length_b   1.000
_cell.length_c   1.000
_cell.angle_alpha   90.00
_cell.angle_beta   90.00
_cell.angle_gamma   90.00
#
_symmetry.space_group_name_H-M   'P 1'
#
loop_
_entity.id
_entity.type
_entity.pdbx_description
1 polymer ?
#
loop_
_entity_poly.entity_id
_entity_poly.type
_entity_poly.pdbx_seq_one_letter_code
_entity_poly.pdbx_strand_id
1 'polypeptide(L)'
;YGVDHKTALEKSEKYLKQMGIWDKKDDTLRELSGGQKRRVMIIKSLIHEPELLILDEPTAGVDIELRRGLWDFLIDINNAGTTIILTTHYLEEAENLCKNIAIIDEGKIIENTSMNQLLKQLDSQVFTIETSSNLPHGFNIPGFDIKVENDNKFSVTLTKGSSVSNLFNKPELAQIEVTNIANQTNRLEQLFINLTAKS
;
A
#
# COMPACT_ATOMS: atom_id res chain seq x y z
N TYR A 1 -22.41 24.44 -3.48
CA TYR A 1 -21.30 24.65 -2.55
C TYR A 1 -20.70 26.06 -2.62
N GLY A 2 -21.32 27.00 -3.41
CA GLY A 2 -20.92 28.40 -3.44
C GLY A 2 -19.59 28.73 -4.13
N VAL A 3 -19.00 27.80 -4.87
CA VAL A 3 -17.79 28.04 -5.68
C VAL A 3 -18.19 28.81 -6.94
N ASP A 4 -17.47 29.90 -7.25
CA ASP A 4 -17.70 30.63 -8.48
C ASP A 4 -17.32 29.80 -9.72
N HIS A 5 -17.94 30.12 -10.86
CA HIS A 5 -17.80 29.32 -12.09
C HIS A 5 -16.34 29.29 -12.61
N LYS A 6 -15.63 30.40 -12.54
CA LYS A 6 -14.24 30.50 -13.03
C LYS A 6 -13.32 29.63 -12.19
N THR A 7 -13.38 29.75 -10.87
CA THR A 7 -12.61 28.92 -9.93
C THR A 7 -12.93 27.44 -10.09
N ALA A 8 -14.20 27.08 -10.29
CA ALA A 8 -14.59 25.68 -10.52
C ALA A 8 -13.98 25.12 -11.81
N LEU A 9 -13.95 25.89 -12.89
CA LEU A 9 -13.32 25.48 -14.16
C LEU A 9 -11.81 25.30 -14.02
N GLU A 10 -11.11 26.27 -13.41
CA GLU A 10 -9.67 26.21 -13.20
C GLU A 10 -9.26 24.98 -12.37
N LYS A 11 -10.00 24.70 -11.29
CA LYS A 11 -9.76 23.50 -10.47
C LYS A 11 -10.09 22.21 -11.23
N SER A 12 -11.17 22.19 -11.99
CA SER A 12 -11.55 21.03 -12.80
C SER A 12 -10.46 20.72 -13.84
N GLU A 13 -9.96 21.73 -14.54
CA GLU A 13 -8.86 21.57 -15.49
C GLU A 13 -7.61 21.02 -14.82
N LYS A 14 -7.20 21.61 -13.68
CA LYS A 14 -6.05 21.17 -12.90
C LYS A 14 -6.17 19.69 -12.53
N TYR A 15 -7.28 19.29 -11.91
CA TYR A 15 -7.46 17.94 -11.40
C TYR A 15 -7.67 16.90 -12.52
N LEU A 16 -8.37 17.25 -13.60
CA LEU A 16 -8.50 16.36 -14.77
C LEU A 16 -7.15 16.07 -15.42
N LYS A 17 -6.25 17.07 -15.49
CA LYS A 17 -4.88 16.88 -15.98
C LYS A 17 -4.06 16.01 -15.02
N GLN A 18 -4.09 16.28 -13.71
CA GLN A 18 -3.39 15.47 -12.72
C GLN A 18 -3.84 14.00 -12.70
N MET A 19 -5.14 13.78 -12.92
CA MET A 19 -5.74 12.45 -12.97
C MET A 19 -5.65 11.77 -14.35
N GLY A 20 -5.00 12.40 -15.34
CA GLY A 20 -4.78 11.80 -16.68
C GLY A 20 -6.06 11.56 -17.47
N ILE A 21 -7.09 12.40 -17.29
CA ILE A 21 -8.38 12.29 -18.00
C ILE A 21 -8.82 13.62 -18.64
N TRP A 22 -7.89 14.52 -18.87
CA TRP A 22 -8.19 15.81 -19.51
C TRP A 22 -8.70 15.65 -20.95
N ASP A 23 -8.25 14.66 -21.67
CA ASP A 23 -8.71 14.31 -23.03
C ASP A 23 -10.19 13.94 -23.08
N LYS A 24 -10.79 13.63 -21.92
CA LYS A 24 -12.19 13.25 -21.74
C LYS A 24 -13.08 14.38 -21.20
N LYS A 25 -12.59 15.61 -21.15
CA LYS A 25 -13.28 16.77 -20.55
C LYS A 25 -14.65 17.09 -21.20
N ASP A 26 -14.82 16.77 -22.46
CA ASP A 26 -16.02 17.01 -23.25
C ASP A 26 -16.93 15.77 -23.38
N ASP A 27 -16.45 14.59 -22.91
CA ASP A 27 -17.21 13.34 -22.94
C ASP A 27 -18.32 13.36 -21.89
N THR A 28 -19.43 12.69 -22.18
CA THR A 28 -20.49 12.51 -21.19
C THR A 28 -20.11 11.41 -20.20
N LEU A 29 -20.66 11.46 -18.98
CA LEU A 29 -20.40 10.41 -17.97
C LEU A 29 -20.75 9.00 -18.46
N ARG A 30 -21.67 8.85 -19.44
CA ARG A 30 -22.06 7.55 -19.96
C ARG A 30 -20.95 6.93 -20.81
N GLU A 31 -20.16 7.74 -21.49
CA GLU A 31 -19.07 7.33 -22.38
C GLU A 31 -17.80 6.93 -21.64
N LEU A 32 -17.67 7.35 -20.38
CA LEU A 32 -16.51 7.06 -19.56
C LEU A 32 -16.49 5.61 -19.05
N SER A 33 -15.30 5.02 -18.97
CA SER A 33 -15.08 3.74 -18.28
C SER A 33 -15.37 3.85 -16.77
N GLY A 34 -15.49 2.71 -16.08
CA GLY A 34 -15.71 2.69 -14.63
C GLY A 34 -14.63 3.44 -13.85
N GLY A 35 -13.37 3.23 -14.19
CA GLY A 35 -12.23 3.91 -13.56
C GLY A 35 -12.18 5.41 -13.88
N GLN A 36 -12.56 5.82 -15.10
CA GLN A 36 -12.68 7.24 -15.46
C GLN A 36 -13.81 7.92 -14.71
N LYS A 37 -15.00 7.29 -14.62
CA LYS A 37 -16.12 7.79 -13.81
C LYS A 37 -15.71 8.00 -12.36
N ARG A 38 -15.00 7.03 -11.76
CA ARG A 38 -14.54 7.13 -10.37
C ARG A 38 -13.62 8.33 -10.17
N ARG A 39 -12.65 8.55 -11.05
CA ARG A 39 -11.76 9.71 -11.03
C ARG A 39 -12.54 11.03 -11.13
N VAL A 40 -13.49 11.13 -12.07
CA VAL A 40 -14.37 12.31 -12.19
C VAL A 40 -15.17 12.56 -10.90
N MET A 41 -15.69 11.50 -10.26
CA MET A 41 -16.44 11.65 -9.01
C MET A 41 -15.56 12.15 -7.85
N ILE A 42 -14.32 11.67 -7.75
CA ILE A 42 -13.35 12.16 -6.77
C ILE A 42 -13.03 13.64 -7.06
N ILE A 43 -12.71 14.00 -8.30
CA ILE A 43 -12.46 15.39 -8.71
C ILE A 43 -13.65 16.28 -8.32
N LYS A 44 -14.86 15.86 -8.67
CA LYS A 44 -16.09 16.59 -8.34
C LYS A 44 -16.22 16.87 -6.84
N SER A 45 -15.86 15.92 -5.99
CA SER A 45 -15.91 16.07 -4.54
C SER A 45 -14.85 17.03 -3.97
N LEU A 46 -13.83 17.38 -4.75
CA LEU A 46 -12.72 18.25 -4.36
C LEU A 46 -12.87 19.71 -4.85
N ILE A 47 -13.77 20.00 -5.81
CA ILE A 47 -13.93 21.34 -6.41
C ILE A 47 -14.21 22.42 -5.36
N HIS A 48 -14.95 22.07 -4.32
CA HIS A 48 -15.35 22.99 -3.24
C HIS A 48 -14.39 22.99 -2.04
N GLU A 49 -13.21 22.37 -2.17
CA GLU A 49 -12.15 22.31 -1.16
C GLU A 49 -12.66 21.84 0.22
N PRO A 50 -13.17 20.63 0.34
CA PRO A 50 -13.68 20.13 1.60
C PRO A 50 -12.55 19.97 2.63
N GLU A 51 -12.84 20.24 3.89
CA GLU A 51 -11.94 19.92 5.01
C GLU A 51 -11.84 18.41 5.24
N LEU A 52 -12.92 17.67 4.92
CA LEU A 52 -13.02 16.22 5.07
C LEU A 52 -13.53 15.58 3.77
N LEU A 53 -12.79 14.61 3.28
CA LEU A 53 -13.16 13.77 2.13
C LEU A 53 -13.32 12.32 2.60
N ILE A 54 -14.48 11.71 2.30
CA ILE A 54 -14.73 10.29 2.60
C ILE A 54 -14.81 9.53 1.28
N LEU A 55 -13.99 8.50 1.13
CA LEU A 55 -13.88 7.68 -0.07
C LEU A 55 -14.17 6.22 0.28
N ASP A 56 -15.11 5.63 -0.43
CA ASP A 56 -15.41 4.21 -0.32
C ASP A 56 -14.75 3.45 -1.46
N GLU A 57 -13.76 2.62 -1.12
CA GLU A 57 -12.95 1.81 -2.03
C GLU A 57 -12.46 2.59 -3.28
N PRO A 58 -11.66 3.66 -3.12
CA PRO A 58 -11.37 4.59 -4.22
C PRO A 58 -10.66 3.95 -5.42
N THR A 59 -9.92 2.85 -5.23
CA THR A 59 -9.16 2.19 -6.29
C THR A 59 -9.73 0.83 -6.72
N ALA A 60 -10.91 0.43 -6.22
CA ALA A 60 -11.51 -0.84 -6.62
C ALA A 60 -11.77 -0.90 -8.13
N GLY A 61 -11.30 -1.97 -8.77
CA GLY A 61 -11.42 -2.16 -10.23
C GLY A 61 -10.55 -1.24 -11.08
N VAL A 62 -9.57 -0.55 -10.49
CA VAL A 62 -8.57 0.26 -11.19
C VAL A 62 -7.31 -0.59 -11.41
N ASP A 63 -6.71 -0.51 -12.61
CA ASP A 63 -5.43 -1.17 -12.87
C ASP A 63 -4.28 -0.59 -12.03
N ILE A 64 -3.17 -1.33 -11.94
CA ILE A 64 -2.06 -1.03 -11.02
C ILE A 64 -1.42 0.33 -11.31
N GLU A 65 -1.25 0.69 -12.59
CA GLU A 65 -0.58 1.93 -12.97
C GLU A 65 -1.45 3.15 -12.63
N LEU A 66 -2.73 3.09 -12.97
CA LEU A 66 -3.69 4.15 -12.63
C LEU A 66 -3.94 4.25 -11.12
N ARG A 67 -3.85 3.13 -10.38
CA ARG A 67 -3.97 3.11 -8.93
C ARG A 67 -2.88 3.94 -8.26
N ARG A 68 -1.63 3.79 -8.69
CA ARG A 68 -0.50 4.59 -8.17
C ARG A 68 -0.70 6.08 -8.41
N GLY A 69 -1.12 6.46 -9.61
CA GLY A 69 -1.43 7.88 -9.91
C GLY A 69 -2.55 8.45 -9.04
N LEU A 70 -3.56 7.63 -8.69
CA LEU A 70 -4.61 8.03 -7.76
C LEU A 70 -4.08 8.17 -6.32
N TRP A 71 -3.18 7.30 -5.88
CA TRP A 71 -2.55 7.40 -4.57
C TRP A 71 -1.73 8.68 -4.43
N ASP A 72 -0.87 8.99 -5.40
CA ASP A 72 -0.07 10.22 -5.42
C ASP A 72 -0.98 11.45 -5.34
N PHE A 73 -2.07 11.46 -6.12
CA PHE A 73 -3.06 12.52 -6.08
C PHE A 73 -3.72 12.69 -4.71
N LEU A 74 -4.13 11.60 -4.05
CA LEU A 74 -4.73 11.64 -2.71
C LEU A 74 -3.73 12.10 -1.65
N ILE A 75 -2.45 11.70 -1.76
CA ILE A 75 -1.38 12.18 -0.90
C ILE A 75 -1.21 13.69 -1.03
N ASP A 76 -1.19 14.22 -2.26
CA ASP A 76 -1.08 15.66 -2.52
C ASP A 76 -2.25 16.44 -1.91
N ILE A 77 -3.48 15.94 -2.06
CA ILE A 77 -4.68 16.54 -1.48
C ILE A 77 -4.64 16.53 0.05
N ASN A 78 -4.17 15.43 0.66
CA ASN A 78 -4.01 15.35 2.10
C ASN A 78 -2.91 16.30 2.62
N ASN A 79 -1.79 16.41 1.90
CA ASN A 79 -0.71 17.33 2.23
C ASN A 79 -1.13 18.80 2.08
N ALA A 80 -2.09 19.10 1.20
CA ALA A 80 -2.69 20.42 1.05
C ALA A 80 -3.68 20.79 2.18
N GLY A 81 -3.98 19.84 3.10
CA GLY A 81 -4.78 20.10 4.31
C GLY A 81 -6.14 19.41 4.36
N THR A 82 -6.59 18.73 3.30
CA THR A 82 -7.84 17.96 3.35
C THR A 82 -7.64 16.69 4.17
N THR A 83 -8.46 16.46 5.19
CA THR A 83 -8.50 15.18 5.91
C THR A 83 -9.17 14.13 5.02
N ILE A 84 -8.56 12.95 4.87
CA ILE A 84 -9.12 11.87 4.05
C ILE A 84 -9.42 10.66 4.94
N ILE A 85 -10.65 10.16 4.86
CA ILE A 85 -11.06 8.85 5.37
C ILE A 85 -11.37 7.98 4.17
N LEU A 86 -10.75 6.80 4.10
CA LEU A 86 -11.05 5.84 3.03
C LEU A 86 -11.35 4.46 3.60
N THR A 87 -12.23 3.73 2.94
CA THR A 87 -12.39 2.29 3.15
C THR A 87 -11.67 1.56 2.04
N THR A 88 -11.05 0.45 2.35
CA THR A 88 -10.40 -0.40 1.36
C THR A 88 -10.26 -1.83 1.88
N HIS A 89 -10.31 -2.79 0.98
CA HIS A 89 -9.89 -4.17 1.23
C HIS A 89 -8.49 -4.47 0.67
N TYR A 90 -7.86 -3.48 0.02
CA TYR A 90 -6.48 -3.57 -0.45
C TYR A 90 -5.53 -3.10 0.66
N LEU A 91 -4.90 -4.04 1.33
CA LEU A 91 -4.00 -3.75 2.46
C LEU A 91 -2.79 -2.91 2.04
N GLU A 92 -2.30 -3.09 0.80
CA GLU A 92 -1.25 -2.26 0.22
C GLU A 92 -1.67 -0.78 0.13
N GLU A 93 -2.92 -0.51 -0.25
CA GLU A 93 -3.47 0.85 -0.28
C GLU A 93 -3.49 1.47 1.12
N ALA A 94 -3.98 0.74 2.10
CA ALA A 94 -4.00 1.20 3.49
C ALA A 94 -2.57 1.49 4.00
N GLU A 95 -1.59 0.61 3.73
CA GLU A 95 -0.21 0.77 4.18
C GLU A 95 0.47 2.00 3.54
N ASN A 96 0.19 2.28 2.26
CA ASN A 96 0.81 3.40 1.54
C ASN A 96 0.15 4.75 1.83
N LEU A 97 -1.17 4.80 2.05
CA LEU A 97 -1.92 6.05 2.18
C LEU A 97 -2.21 6.46 3.62
N CYS A 98 -2.41 5.50 4.53
CA CYS A 98 -3.02 5.77 5.82
C CYS A 98 -1.98 5.89 6.94
N LYS A 99 -2.04 7.01 7.68
CA LYS A 99 -1.26 7.18 8.93
C LYS A 99 -1.90 6.44 10.09
N ASN A 100 -3.23 6.36 10.11
CA ASN A 100 -4.04 5.66 11.11
C ASN A 100 -4.93 4.64 10.41
N ILE A 101 -5.25 3.57 11.09
CA ILE A 101 -6.05 2.47 10.58
C ILE A 101 -7.04 1.97 11.63
N ALA A 102 -8.24 1.67 11.20
CA ALA A 102 -9.22 0.90 11.96
C ALA A 102 -9.54 -0.38 11.21
N ILE A 103 -9.42 -1.54 11.85
CA ILE A 103 -9.78 -2.83 11.30
C ILE A 103 -11.18 -3.19 11.81
N ILE A 104 -12.07 -3.51 10.87
CA ILE A 104 -13.45 -3.86 11.16
C ILE A 104 -13.66 -5.33 10.81
N ASP A 105 -14.17 -6.10 11.75
CA ASP A 105 -14.57 -7.48 11.57
C ASP A 105 -15.93 -7.72 12.24
N GLU A 106 -16.83 -8.45 11.59
CA GLU A 106 -18.21 -8.70 12.04
C GLU A 106 -18.94 -7.45 12.57
N GLY A 107 -18.72 -6.29 11.93
CA GLY A 107 -19.34 -5.02 12.30
C GLY A 107 -18.78 -4.35 13.56
N LYS A 108 -17.66 -4.86 14.10
CA LYS A 108 -16.96 -4.29 15.26
C LYS A 108 -15.57 -3.81 14.87
N ILE A 109 -15.13 -2.73 15.49
CA ILE A 109 -13.74 -2.30 15.38
C ILE A 109 -12.90 -3.18 16.30
N ILE A 110 -12.05 -4.04 15.70
CA ILE A 110 -11.17 -4.96 16.42
C ILE A 110 -9.78 -4.35 16.69
N GLU A 111 -9.40 -3.34 15.89
CA GLU A 111 -8.16 -2.57 16.10
C GLU A 111 -8.38 -1.12 15.65
N ASN A 112 -7.80 -0.16 16.38
CA ASN A 112 -7.81 1.26 16.02
C ASN A 112 -6.54 1.92 16.52
N THR A 113 -5.58 2.10 15.61
CA THR A 113 -4.24 2.55 15.97
C THR A 113 -3.53 3.24 14.81
N SER A 114 -2.30 3.74 15.04
CA SER A 114 -1.47 4.22 13.94
C SER A 114 -0.88 3.04 13.14
N MET A 115 -0.68 3.24 11.84
CA MET A 115 -0.06 2.23 10.96
C MET A 115 1.29 1.76 11.53
N ASN A 116 2.11 2.68 12.04
CA ASN A 116 3.40 2.35 12.64
C ASN A 116 3.28 1.47 13.90
N GLN A 117 2.28 1.71 14.74
CA GLN A 117 2.05 0.89 15.93
C GLN A 117 1.53 -0.49 15.55
N LEU A 118 0.63 -0.56 14.59
CA LEU A 118 0.11 -1.82 14.08
C LEU A 118 1.24 -2.69 13.50
N LEU A 119 2.08 -2.14 12.63
CA LEU A 119 3.19 -2.88 12.04
C LEU A 119 4.26 -3.33 13.05
N LYS A 120 4.38 -2.65 14.20
CA LYS A 120 5.26 -3.08 15.30
C LYS A 120 4.73 -4.29 16.10
N GLN A 121 3.46 -4.65 15.91
CA GLN A 121 2.88 -5.84 16.55
C GLN A 121 3.29 -7.14 15.84
N LEU A 122 3.90 -7.06 14.65
CA LEU A 122 4.44 -8.24 13.97
C LEU A 122 5.59 -8.83 14.79
N ASP A 123 5.40 -10.06 15.24
CA ASP A 123 6.43 -10.81 15.96
C ASP A 123 7.50 -11.40 15.04
N SER A 124 7.20 -11.54 13.75
CA SER A 124 8.12 -12.07 12.75
C SER A 124 7.87 -11.47 11.36
N GLN A 125 8.90 -11.43 10.55
CA GLN A 125 8.84 -11.03 9.13
C GLN A 125 9.57 -12.09 8.31
N VAL A 126 9.00 -12.49 7.18
CA VAL A 126 9.63 -13.43 6.26
C VAL A 126 10.17 -12.67 5.06
N PHE A 127 11.48 -12.77 4.86
CA PHE A 127 12.16 -12.21 3.71
C PHE A 127 12.55 -13.33 2.75
N THR A 128 12.34 -13.09 1.46
CA THR A 128 12.89 -13.89 0.39
C THR A 128 14.16 -13.24 -0.10
N ILE A 129 15.22 -14.04 -0.22
CA ILE A 129 16.57 -13.64 -0.64
C ILE A 129 16.95 -14.43 -1.88
N GLU A 130 17.37 -13.73 -2.94
CA GLU A 130 17.88 -14.33 -4.17
C GLU A 130 19.38 -14.06 -4.29
N THR A 131 20.12 -15.04 -4.80
CA THR A 131 21.56 -15.02 -4.91
C THR A 131 22.02 -15.16 -6.36
N SER A 132 23.20 -14.63 -6.70
CA SER A 132 23.78 -14.72 -8.05
C SER A 132 24.26 -16.12 -8.40
N SER A 133 24.57 -16.95 -7.39
CA SER A 133 25.08 -18.32 -7.52
C SER A 133 24.21 -19.30 -6.74
N ASN A 134 24.37 -20.58 -7.05
CA ASN A 134 23.66 -21.64 -6.34
C ASN A 134 24.09 -21.70 -4.87
N LEU A 135 23.10 -21.93 -4.00
CA LEU A 135 23.32 -22.15 -2.58
C LEU A 135 24.07 -23.48 -2.36
N PRO A 136 24.98 -23.53 -1.38
CA PRO A 136 25.60 -24.78 -1.01
C PRO A 136 24.59 -25.85 -0.61
N HIS A 137 24.94 -27.13 -0.86
CA HIS A 137 24.09 -28.24 -0.43
C HIS A 137 23.93 -28.24 1.10
N GLY A 138 22.70 -28.28 1.59
CA GLY A 138 22.41 -28.19 3.02
C GLY A 138 22.56 -26.77 3.60
N PHE A 139 22.42 -25.73 2.77
CA PHE A 139 22.53 -24.34 3.20
C PHE A 139 21.63 -24.05 4.41
N ASN A 140 22.23 -23.52 5.45
CA ASN A 140 21.56 -23.08 6.67
C ASN A 140 22.38 -21.96 7.32
N ILE A 141 21.73 -21.08 8.07
CA ILE A 141 22.39 -19.99 8.81
C ILE A 141 22.05 -20.15 10.30
N PRO A 142 23.03 -20.45 11.16
CA PRO A 142 22.78 -20.66 12.58
C PRO A 142 22.14 -19.45 13.25
N GLY A 143 21.04 -19.70 13.96
CA GLY A 143 20.26 -18.66 14.67
C GLY A 143 19.17 -18.00 13.83
N PHE A 144 18.92 -18.47 12.60
CA PHE A 144 17.82 -18.04 11.76
C PHE A 144 17.02 -19.25 11.27
N ASP A 145 15.72 -19.05 11.09
CA ASP A 145 14.84 -20.03 10.46
C ASP A 145 14.92 -19.84 8.94
N ILE A 146 15.59 -20.79 8.26
CA ILE A 146 15.87 -20.75 6.82
C ILE A 146 15.07 -21.83 6.12
N LYS A 147 14.39 -21.45 5.04
CA LYS A 147 13.74 -22.38 4.11
C LYS A 147 14.28 -22.17 2.70
N VAL A 148 15.06 -23.11 2.20
CA VAL A 148 15.52 -23.10 0.80
C VAL A 148 14.34 -23.39 -0.13
N GLU A 149 14.12 -22.50 -1.09
CA GLU A 149 13.01 -22.61 -2.07
C GLU A 149 13.50 -23.26 -3.38
N ASN A 150 14.70 -22.88 -3.81
CA ASN A 150 15.38 -23.46 -4.97
C ASN A 150 16.91 -23.21 -4.89
N ASP A 151 17.64 -23.53 -5.95
CA ASP A 151 19.10 -23.50 -5.97
C ASP A 151 19.72 -22.13 -5.67
N ASN A 152 19.02 -21.03 -5.94
CA ASN A 152 19.51 -19.66 -5.75
C ASN A 152 18.55 -18.76 -4.95
N LYS A 153 17.61 -19.38 -4.22
CA LYS A 153 16.58 -18.63 -3.49
C LYS A 153 16.22 -19.30 -2.17
N PHE A 154 16.19 -18.51 -1.11
CA PHE A 154 15.74 -18.96 0.21
C PHE A 154 14.91 -17.91 0.89
N SER A 155 14.04 -18.33 1.80
CA SER A 155 13.34 -17.45 2.73
C SER A 155 13.94 -17.54 4.11
N VAL A 156 13.89 -16.42 4.84
CA VAL A 156 14.36 -16.31 6.23
C VAL A 156 13.29 -15.65 7.07
N THR A 157 12.99 -16.25 8.22
CA THR A 157 12.09 -15.67 9.22
C THR A 157 12.91 -14.86 10.22
N LEU A 158 12.68 -13.54 10.24
CA LEU A 158 13.24 -12.64 11.26
C LEU A 158 12.23 -12.47 12.37
N THR A 159 12.55 -12.93 13.57
CA THR A 159 11.75 -12.71 14.78
C THR A 159 12.10 -11.40 15.46
N LYS A 160 11.25 -10.96 16.40
CA LYS A 160 11.46 -9.75 17.20
C LYS A 160 12.83 -9.79 17.91
N GLY A 161 13.67 -8.79 17.63
CA GLY A 161 15.05 -8.71 18.11
C GLY A 161 16.11 -9.18 17.10
N SER A 162 15.73 -9.86 16.03
CA SER A 162 16.60 -10.13 14.87
C SER A 162 16.53 -8.97 13.88
N SER A 163 17.62 -8.73 13.16
CA SER A 163 17.67 -7.71 12.11
C SER A 163 18.28 -8.25 10.83
N VAL A 164 17.94 -7.63 9.72
CA VAL A 164 18.57 -7.91 8.42
C VAL A 164 20.09 -7.73 8.50
N SER A 165 20.56 -6.71 9.25
CA SER A 165 22.00 -6.51 9.47
C SER A 165 22.65 -7.69 10.18
N ASN A 166 21.99 -8.29 11.19
CA ASN A 166 22.50 -9.45 11.91
C ASN A 166 22.58 -10.68 10.99
N LEU A 167 21.66 -10.81 10.05
CA LEU A 167 21.69 -11.87 9.05
C LEU A 167 22.89 -11.70 8.10
N PHE A 168 23.09 -10.50 7.56
CA PHE A 168 24.19 -10.24 6.60
C PHE A 168 25.59 -10.26 7.22
N ASN A 169 25.68 -10.12 8.54
CA ASN A 169 26.96 -10.28 9.26
C ASN A 169 27.35 -11.74 9.51
N LYS A 170 26.55 -12.70 9.05
CA LYS A 170 26.87 -14.13 9.21
C LYS A 170 27.88 -14.59 8.17
N PRO A 171 28.91 -15.38 8.60
CA PRO A 171 29.95 -15.85 7.69
C PRO A 171 29.41 -16.72 6.55
N GLU A 172 28.30 -17.40 6.73
CA GLU A 172 27.63 -18.21 5.71
C GLU A 172 27.18 -17.38 4.50
N LEU A 173 26.91 -16.09 4.69
CA LEU A 173 26.54 -15.15 3.61
C LEU A 173 27.74 -14.35 3.07
N ALA A 174 28.91 -14.39 3.73
CA ALA A 174 30.05 -13.55 3.35
C ALA A 174 30.59 -13.85 1.93
N GLN A 175 30.36 -15.07 1.42
CA GLN A 175 30.81 -15.51 0.08
C GLN A 175 29.65 -15.63 -0.92
N ILE A 176 28.45 -15.26 -0.50
CA ILE A 176 27.22 -15.35 -1.33
C ILE A 176 26.82 -13.94 -1.73
N GLU A 177 26.85 -13.65 -3.02
CA GLU A 177 26.37 -12.40 -3.55
C GLU A 177 24.84 -12.40 -3.62
N VAL A 178 24.21 -11.54 -2.81
CA VAL A 178 22.77 -11.36 -2.79
C VAL A 178 22.37 -10.37 -3.88
N THR A 179 21.47 -10.79 -4.76
CA THR A 179 20.97 -9.98 -5.88
C THR A 179 19.64 -9.30 -5.60
N ASN A 180 18.82 -9.91 -4.73
CA ASN A 180 17.51 -9.35 -4.38
C ASN A 180 17.10 -9.73 -2.95
N ILE A 181 16.40 -8.80 -2.30
CA ILE A 181 15.71 -9.02 -1.03
C ILE A 181 14.31 -8.46 -1.14
N ALA A 182 13.33 -9.30 -0.89
CA ALA A 182 11.93 -8.89 -0.88
C ALA A 182 11.21 -9.41 0.37
N ASN A 183 10.27 -8.66 0.88
CA ASN A 183 9.35 -9.17 1.91
C ASN A 183 8.42 -10.19 1.24
N GLN A 184 8.31 -11.39 1.76
CA GLN A 184 7.53 -12.47 1.15
C GLN A 184 6.02 -12.20 1.22
N THR A 185 5.58 -11.55 2.29
CA THR A 185 4.16 -11.25 2.53
C THR A 185 4.01 -9.77 2.85
N ASN A 186 2.92 -9.15 2.40
CA ASN A 186 2.55 -7.83 2.88
C ASN A 186 2.37 -7.90 4.41
N ARG A 187 3.11 -7.06 5.14
CA ARG A 187 3.12 -7.06 6.61
C ARG A 187 1.73 -6.86 7.20
N LEU A 188 0.94 -6.02 6.57
CA LEU A 188 -0.43 -5.75 7.00
C LEU A 188 -1.34 -6.95 6.77
N GLU A 189 -1.14 -7.71 5.68
CA GLU A 189 -1.90 -8.93 5.40
C GLU A 189 -1.70 -10.00 6.47
N GLN A 190 -0.44 -10.20 6.89
CA GLN A 190 -0.12 -11.15 7.96
C GLN A 190 -0.76 -10.74 9.29
N LEU A 191 -0.75 -9.46 9.62
CA LEU A 191 -1.42 -8.92 10.82
C LEU A 191 -2.94 -9.10 10.75
N PHE A 192 -3.53 -8.78 9.59
CA PHE A 192 -4.97 -8.91 9.38
C PHE A 192 -5.44 -10.36 9.61
N ILE A 193 -4.75 -11.34 9.01
CA ILE A 193 -5.04 -12.76 9.23
C ILE A 193 -4.93 -13.14 10.71
N ASN A 194 -3.87 -12.68 11.40
CA ASN A 194 -3.66 -12.99 12.81
C ASN A 194 -4.72 -12.37 13.73
N LEU A 195 -5.23 -11.19 13.40
CA LEU A 195 -6.25 -10.49 14.19
C LEU A 195 -7.63 -11.10 13.98
N THR A 196 -8.01 -11.42 12.73
CA THR A 196 -9.31 -12.02 12.41
C THR A 196 -9.41 -13.49 12.80
N ALA A 197 -8.30 -14.24 12.85
CA ALA A 197 -8.29 -15.61 13.33
C ALA A 197 -8.48 -15.76 14.85
N LYS A 198 -8.37 -14.66 15.61
CA LYS A 198 -8.55 -14.63 17.08
C LYS A 198 -9.94 -14.14 17.52
N SER A 199 -10.74 -13.65 16.54
CA SER A 199 -12.14 -13.24 16.77
C SER A 199 -13.06 -14.44 16.64
#